data_089729493c69dd70ee1979d30e277dca
#
_entry.id   089729493c69dd70ee1979d30e277dca
#
_cell.length_a   1.000
_cell.length_b   1.000
_cell.length_c   1.000
_cell.angle_alpha   90.00
_cell.angle_beta   90.00
_cell.angle_gamma   90.00
#
_symmetry.space_group_name_H-M   'P 1'
#
loop_
_entity.id
_entity.type
_entity.pdbx_description
1 polymer ?
#
loop_
_entity_poly.entity_id
_entity_poly.type
_entity_poly.pdbx_seq_one_letter_code
_entity_poly.pdbx_strand_id
1 'polypeptide(L)'
;MASSGRLVGIYNGLVYEVTSYLKTPPGLRAPDNQAPPSVSTDFMDPSVIDVFTYQSGQDVTKLLDNLNIDSDVLARQKVCLRNLYTIGKVDNRNSAQCQFATYILLALSIMMVSVIAFKFLASINFGSPRAPEDHDKFVICQVPCYTEGEQGLRKTIDSLSNLKYDDKRKLLFIICDGMIVGSGNDRPTPRIVLDILGHNSNRDPEPLSFVSLGEGAKQHNMAKVYSGLYEVNGHVVPYVVVAKCGKPSEKARPGNRGKRDSQMMIMHFLNKVSDTTGRIPHPLVLIEKSRSTSTRR
;
A
#
# COMPACT_ATOMS: atom_id res chain seq x y z
N MET A 1 -6.41 -23.25 40.75
CA MET A 1 -6.03 -24.68 40.89
C MET A 1 -5.57 -25.01 42.31
N ALA A 2 -4.67 -24.25 42.92
CA ALA A 2 -4.26 -24.52 44.34
C ALA A 2 -5.44 -24.44 45.32
N SER A 3 -6.42 -23.57 45.11
CA SER A 3 -7.62 -23.46 45.96
C SER A 3 -8.54 -24.69 45.93
N SER A 4 -8.35 -25.61 45.00
CA SER A 4 -9.12 -26.86 44.90
C SER A 4 -8.46 -28.05 45.61
N GLY A 5 -7.47 -27.81 46.49
CA GLY A 5 -6.72 -28.88 47.22
C GLY A 5 -5.73 -29.63 46.31
N ARG A 6 -5.39 -29.08 45.18
CA ARG A 6 -4.36 -29.61 44.29
C ARG A 6 -3.00 -29.00 44.63
N LEU A 7 -1.96 -29.82 44.65
CA LEU A 7 -0.60 -29.38 44.85
C LEU A 7 0.04 -28.99 43.51
N VAL A 8 0.10 -27.69 43.29
CA VAL A 8 0.54 -27.11 42.02
C VAL A 8 1.66 -26.11 42.28
N GLY A 9 2.73 -26.15 41.53
CA GLY A 9 3.82 -25.18 41.59
C GLY A 9 4.26 -24.72 40.21
N ILE A 10 4.85 -23.54 40.14
CA ILE A 10 5.43 -23.01 38.92
C ILE A 10 6.94 -23.14 38.98
N TYR A 11 7.56 -23.79 38.02
CA TYR A 11 9.00 -23.87 37.85
C TYR A 11 9.41 -23.54 36.42
N ASN A 12 10.27 -22.55 36.27
CA ASN A 12 10.72 -22.05 34.95
C ASN A 12 9.59 -21.77 33.96
N GLY A 13 8.50 -21.15 34.45
CA GLY A 13 7.35 -20.77 33.59
C GLY A 13 6.46 -21.94 33.16
N LEU A 14 6.71 -23.15 33.68
CA LEU A 14 5.85 -24.32 33.52
C LEU A 14 5.08 -24.61 34.81
N VAL A 15 3.84 -25.05 34.64
CA VAL A 15 2.98 -25.42 35.79
C VAL A 15 3.02 -26.91 35.95
N TYR A 16 3.34 -27.34 37.20
CA TYR A 16 3.46 -28.72 37.59
C TYR A 16 2.37 -29.07 38.59
N GLU A 17 1.81 -30.27 38.50
CA GLU A 17 0.83 -30.81 39.44
C GLU A 17 1.33 -32.15 40.00
N VAL A 18 1.67 -32.19 41.27
CA VAL A 18 2.18 -33.39 41.94
C VAL A 18 1.14 -34.08 42.85
N THR A 19 -0.12 -33.66 42.77
CA THR A 19 -1.21 -34.18 43.61
C THR A 19 -1.39 -35.68 43.46
N SER A 20 -1.29 -36.20 42.24
CA SER A 20 -1.44 -37.63 41.95
C SER A 20 -0.34 -38.48 42.59
N TYR A 21 0.90 -37.95 42.60
CA TYR A 21 2.04 -38.61 43.22
C TYR A 21 1.84 -38.79 44.73
N LEU A 22 1.33 -37.78 45.41
CA LEU A 22 1.14 -37.81 46.87
C LEU A 22 -0.10 -38.57 47.33
N LYS A 23 -1.19 -38.47 46.59
CA LYS A 23 -2.47 -39.13 46.95
C LYS A 23 -2.52 -40.62 46.59
N THR A 24 -1.89 -40.97 45.50
CA THR A 24 -1.79 -42.35 45.02
C THR A 24 -0.35 -42.55 44.50
N PRO A 25 0.57 -42.84 45.42
CA PRO A 25 1.92 -43.18 44.97
C PRO A 25 1.78 -44.34 43.98
N PRO A 26 2.48 -44.26 42.84
CA PRO A 26 2.31 -45.23 41.76
C PRO A 26 2.79 -46.61 42.27
N GLY A 27 1.87 -47.34 42.87
CA GLY A 27 2.10 -48.74 43.25
C GLY A 27 2.03 -49.57 41.97
N LEU A 28 3.16 -50.15 41.58
CA LEU A 28 3.14 -51.18 40.54
C LEU A 28 2.41 -52.37 41.10
N ARG A 29 1.16 -52.58 40.68
CA ARG A 29 0.43 -53.83 40.96
C ARG A 29 1.08 -54.93 40.17
N ALA A 30 1.69 -55.87 40.85
CA ALA A 30 2.10 -57.10 40.20
C ALA A 30 0.86 -57.90 39.80
N PRO A 31 0.82 -58.57 38.63
CA PRO A 31 -0.20 -59.55 38.31
C PRO A 31 -0.27 -60.63 39.38
N ASP A 32 -1.44 -61.25 39.53
CA ASP A 32 -1.64 -62.32 40.48
C ASP A 32 -0.57 -63.41 40.30
N ASN A 33 0.05 -63.81 41.40
CA ASN A 33 1.16 -64.80 41.49
C ASN A 33 2.52 -64.35 40.99
N GLN A 34 2.76 -63.04 40.81
CA GLN A 34 4.15 -62.52 40.58
C GLN A 34 4.62 -61.67 41.76
N ALA A 35 5.90 -61.74 42.05
CA ALA A 35 6.49 -60.85 43.04
C ALA A 35 6.44 -59.43 42.55
N PRO A 36 6.13 -58.43 43.42
CA PRO A 36 6.15 -57.02 43.04
C PRO A 36 7.59 -56.64 42.56
N PRO A 37 7.70 -55.77 41.55
CA PRO A 37 9.01 -55.37 41.10
C PRO A 37 9.83 -54.71 42.22
N SER A 38 11.10 -54.98 42.28
CA SER A 38 12.05 -54.46 43.30
C SER A 38 12.33 -52.97 43.13
N VAL A 39 11.74 -52.32 42.15
CA VAL A 39 11.97 -50.90 41.89
C VAL A 39 11.02 -50.06 42.77
N SER A 40 11.59 -49.17 43.56
CA SER A 40 10.82 -48.21 44.35
C SER A 40 10.09 -47.24 43.43
N THR A 41 8.79 -47.07 43.64
CA THR A 41 7.96 -46.09 42.95
C THR A 41 8.02 -44.71 43.63
N ASP A 42 8.59 -44.68 44.81
CA ASP A 42 8.86 -43.45 45.55
C ASP A 42 10.25 -42.94 45.16
N PHE A 43 10.29 -42.16 44.08
CA PHE A 43 11.53 -41.69 43.46
C PHE A 43 11.82 -40.19 43.69
N MET A 44 10.83 -39.46 44.22
CA MET A 44 11.03 -38.05 44.52
C MET A 44 11.63 -37.85 45.89
N ASP A 45 12.63 -36.95 45.97
CA ASP A 45 13.19 -36.54 47.25
C ASP A 45 12.12 -35.80 48.08
N PRO A 46 12.02 -36.12 49.39
CA PRO A 46 11.05 -35.45 50.26
C PRO A 46 11.14 -33.93 50.24
N SER A 47 12.37 -33.38 50.13
CA SER A 47 12.56 -31.94 50.07
C SER A 47 11.93 -31.29 48.83
N VAL A 48 11.88 -31.99 47.69
CA VAL A 48 11.22 -31.53 46.49
C VAL A 48 9.69 -31.52 46.66
N ILE A 49 9.17 -32.55 47.31
CA ILE A 49 7.73 -32.67 47.60
C ILE A 49 7.30 -31.60 48.59
N ASP A 50 8.09 -31.32 49.60
CA ASP A 50 7.87 -30.30 50.63
C ASP A 50 7.72 -28.91 49.98
N VAL A 51 8.56 -28.60 49.00
CA VAL A 51 8.45 -27.33 48.25
C VAL A 51 7.07 -27.19 47.60
N PHE A 52 6.54 -28.23 46.95
CA PHE A 52 5.22 -28.18 46.33
C PHE A 52 4.08 -28.19 47.36
N THR A 53 4.32 -28.80 48.52
CA THR A 53 3.30 -28.89 49.59
C THR A 53 3.15 -27.55 50.30
N TYR A 54 4.25 -26.95 50.72
CA TYR A 54 4.22 -25.69 51.50
C TYR A 54 4.07 -24.45 50.65
N GLN A 55 4.49 -24.48 49.39
CA GLN A 55 4.44 -23.35 48.47
C GLN A 55 3.47 -23.59 47.28
N SER A 56 2.40 -24.34 47.55
CA SER A 56 1.43 -24.65 46.52
C SER A 56 0.79 -23.38 45.93
N GLY A 57 0.80 -23.28 44.60
CA GLY A 57 0.25 -22.14 43.86
C GLY A 57 1.24 -20.99 43.60
N GLN A 58 2.47 -21.11 44.06
CA GLN A 58 3.51 -20.08 43.90
C GLN A 58 4.61 -20.50 42.90
N ASP A 59 5.48 -19.53 42.57
CA ASP A 59 6.67 -19.78 41.77
C ASP A 59 7.77 -20.35 42.70
N VAL A 60 8.04 -21.61 42.50
CA VAL A 60 9.03 -22.37 43.32
C VAL A 60 10.40 -22.48 42.64
N THR A 61 10.64 -21.75 41.55
CA THR A 61 11.88 -21.85 40.76
C THR A 61 13.11 -21.66 41.63
N LYS A 62 13.17 -20.58 42.42
CA LYS A 62 14.33 -20.28 43.26
C LYS A 62 14.50 -21.28 44.43
N LEU A 63 13.38 -21.78 44.94
CA LEU A 63 13.41 -22.74 46.05
C LEU A 63 13.94 -24.09 45.58
N LEU A 64 13.45 -24.56 44.43
CA LEU A 64 13.86 -25.82 43.83
C LEU A 64 15.31 -25.81 43.35
N ASP A 65 15.81 -24.69 42.87
CA ASP A 65 17.19 -24.55 42.41
C ASP A 65 18.19 -24.44 43.58
N ASN A 66 17.74 -23.99 44.74
CA ASN A 66 18.58 -23.82 45.95
C ASN A 66 18.44 -24.98 46.97
N LEU A 67 17.79 -26.09 46.61
CA LEU A 67 17.70 -27.25 47.48
C LEU A 67 19.10 -27.86 47.71
N ASN A 68 19.36 -28.19 48.94
CA ASN A 68 20.62 -28.84 49.34
C ASN A 68 20.57 -30.37 49.08
N ILE A 69 20.49 -30.72 47.79
CA ILE A 69 20.42 -32.11 47.30
C ILE A 69 21.56 -32.29 46.29
N ASP A 70 22.03 -33.53 46.13
CA ASP A 70 23.01 -33.86 45.10
C ASP A 70 22.52 -33.36 43.72
N SER A 71 23.42 -32.67 43.02
CA SER A 71 23.12 -32.04 41.71
C SER A 71 22.58 -33.02 40.67
N ASP A 72 23.11 -34.25 40.65
CA ASP A 72 22.71 -35.28 39.70
C ASP A 72 21.34 -35.86 40.03
N VAL A 73 21.00 -35.97 41.32
CA VAL A 73 19.68 -36.39 41.77
C VAL A 73 18.64 -35.31 41.43
N LEU A 74 18.96 -34.07 41.77
CA LEU A 74 18.06 -32.94 41.48
C LEU A 74 17.82 -32.79 39.97
N ALA A 75 18.85 -32.94 39.13
CA ALA A 75 18.70 -32.89 37.67
C ALA A 75 17.78 -33.99 37.17
N ARG A 76 17.91 -35.22 37.62
CA ARG A 76 17.02 -36.33 37.26
C ARG A 76 15.58 -36.07 37.69
N GLN A 77 15.38 -35.54 38.90
CA GLN A 77 14.03 -35.20 39.39
C GLN A 77 13.37 -34.07 38.60
N LYS A 78 14.12 -33.05 38.21
CA LYS A 78 13.63 -31.98 37.31
C LYS A 78 13.18 -32.54 35.96
N VAL A 79 13.90 -33.52 35.41
CA VAL A 79 13.49 -34.19 34.16
C VAL A 79 12.21 -35.00 34.38
N CYS A 80 12.09 -35.73 35.46
CA CYS A 80 10.87 -36.47 35.80
C CYS A 80 9.68 -35.54 36.01
N LEU A 81 9.82 -34.45 36.75
CA LEU A 81 8.82 -33.43 36.94
C LEU A 81 8.34 -32.91 35.60
N ARG A 82 9.27 -32.55 34.69
CA ARG A 82 8.95 -32.01 33.38
C ARG A 82 8.17 -33.00 32.51
N ASN A 83 8.51 -34.27 32.54
CA ASN A 83 7.92 -35.24 31.64
C ASN A 83 6.57 -35.80 32.16
N LEU A 84 6.44 -35.94 33.48
CA LEU A 84 5.28 -36.64 34.08
C LEU A 84 4.25 -35.69 34.70
N TYR A 85 4.67 -34.55 35.24
CA TYR A 85 3.82 -33.69 36.06
C TYR A 85 3.56 -32.32 35.49
N THR A 86 4.03 -32.00 34.24
CA THR A 86 3.75 -30.74 33.58
C THR A 86 2.33 -30.74 33.04
N ILE A 87 1.51 -29.79 33.47
CA ILE A 87 0.13 -29.60 32.98
C ILE A 87 0.01 -28.41 31.98
N GLY A 88 0.97 -27.50 31.98
CA GLY A 88 0.91 -26.37 31.04
C GLY A 88 1.96 -25.31 31.29
N LYS A 89 1.81 -24.19 30.62
CA LYS A 89 2.64 -22.99 30.78
C LYS A 89 1.87 -21.92 31.55
N VAL A 90 2.62 -21.08 32.27
CA VAL A 90 2.07 -19.90 32.91
C VAL A 90 1.53 -18.94 31.87
N ASP A 91 0.36 -18.40 32.11
CA ASP A 91 -0.24 -17.37 31.26
C ASP A 91 0.48 -16.04 31.48
N ASN A 92 1.21 -15.60 30.45
CA ASN A 92 1.99 -14.36 30.48
C ASN A 92 1.22 -13.15 29.95
N ARG A 93 -0.08 -13.27 29.66
CA ARG A 93 -0.89 -12.16 29.14
C ARG A 93 -0.88 -10.92 30.03
N ASN A 94 -0.78 -11.13 31.33
CA ASN A 94 -0.70 -10.06 32.32
C ASN A 94 0.74 -9.71 32.73
N SER A 95 1.77 -10.22 32.04
CA SER A 95 3.14 -9.83 32.29
C SER A 95 3.38 -8.37 31.89
N ALA A 96 4.31 -7.70 32.57
CA ALA A 96 4.64 -6.29 32.27
C ALA A 96 5.04 -6.09 30.80
N GLN A 97 5.74 -7.05 30.20
CA GLN A 97 6.13 -7.00 28.78
C GLN A 97 4.92 -7.06 27.83
N CYS A 98 3.96 -7.96 28.10
CA CYS A 98 2.76 -8.10 27.29
C CYS A 98 1.85 -6.88 27.45
N GLN A 99 1.70 -6.36 28.67
CA GLN A 99 0.93 -5.13 28.91
C GLN A 99 1.56 -3.94 28.23
N PHE A 100 2.87 -3.77 28.25
CA PHE A 100 3.58 -2.71 27.56
C PHE A 100 3.34 -2.76 26.05
N ALA A 101 3.48 -3.93 25.44
CA ALA A 101 3.17 -4.11 24.01
C ALA A 101 1.70 -3.78 23.69
N THR A 102 0.78 -4.19 24.55
CA THR A 102 -0.66 -3.90 24.38
C THR A 102 -0.94 -2.40 24.45
N TYR A 103 -0.35 -1.67 25.41
CA TYR A 103 -0.52 -0.23 25.52
C TYR A 103 0.11 0.54 24.35
N ILE A 104 1.25 0.10 23.83
CA ILE A 104 1.85 0.69 22.63
C ILE A 104 0.93 0.50 21.41
N LEU A 105 0.44 -0.72 21.20
CA LEU A 105 -0.49 -1.00 20.11
C LEU A 105 -1.79 -0.17 20.24
N LEU A 106 -2.30 -0.03 21.47
CA LEU A 106 -3.46 0.82 21.74
C LEU A 106 -3.18 2.28 21.38
N ALA A 107 -2.04 2.83 21.80
CA ALA A 107 -1.68 4.21 21.50
C ALA A 107 -1.53 4.45 19.99
N LEU A 108 -0.89 3.51 19.26
CA LEU A 108 -0.75 3.58 17.81
C LEU A 108 -2.12 3.50 17.10
N SER A 109 -3.01 2.62 17.58
CA SER A 109 -4.36 2.50 17.00
C SER A 109 -5.18 3.77 17.22
N ILE A 110 -5.12 4.38 18.40
CA ILE A 110 -5.77 5.66 18.69
C ILE A 110 -5.22 6.76 17.78
N MET A 111 -3.90 6.82 17.61
CA MET A 111 -3.27 7.78 16.71
C MET A 111 -3.76 7.61 15.26
N MET A 112 -3.81 6.38 14.76
CA MET A 112 -4.32 6.09 13.41
C MET A 112 -5.78 6.50 13.24
N VAL A 113 -6.63 6.15 14.22
CA VAL A 113 -8.05 6.54 14.21
C VAL A 113 -8.19 8.06 14.25
N SER A 114 -7.38 8.76 15.05
CA SER A 114 -7.40 10.22 15.15
C SER A 114 -7.04 10.88 13.80
N VAL A 115 -6.04 10.37 13.09
CA VAL A 115 -5.67 10.87 11.76
C VAL A 115 -6.80 10.67 10.75
N ILE A 116 -7.44 9.50 10.78
CA ILE A 116 -8.59 9.21 9.89
C ILE A 116 -9.77 10.13 10.24
N ALA A 117 -10.08 10.28 11.52
CA ALA A 117 -11.15 11.17 11.99
C ALA A 117 -10.89 12.62 11.58
N PHE A 118 -9.65 13.10 11.75
CA PHE A 118 -9.27 14.44 11.31
C PHE A 118 -9.44 14.65 9.81
N LYS A 119 -8.98 13.68 9.00
CA LYS A 119 -9.18 13.72 7.54
C LYS A 119 -10.66 13.70 7.17
N PHE A 120 -11.46 12.89 7.86
CA PHE A 120 -12.90 12.86 7.65
C PHE A 120 -13.55 14.22 7.99
N LEU A 121 -13.23 14.80 9.14
CA LEU A 121 -13.72 16.12 9.53
C LEU A 121 -13.29 17.21 8.54
N ALA A 122 -12.03 17.18 8.08
CA ALA A 122 -11.52 18.10 7.09
C ALA A 122 -12.19 17.94 5.70
N SER A 123 -12.71 16.75 5.40
CA SER A 123 -13.44 16.49 4.14
C SER A 123 -14.89 16.97 4.16
N ILE A 124 -15.44 17.21 5.35
CA ILE A 124 -16.80 17.75 5.47
C ILE A 124 -16.79 19.21 5.02
N ASN A 125 -17.53 19.48 3.95
CA ASN A 125 -17.63 20.83 3.42
C ASN A 125 -18.62 21.65 4.26
N PHE A 126 -18.11 22.43 5.23
CA PHE A 126 -18.91 23.35 6.04
C PHE A 126 -19.18 24.68 5.34
N GLY A 127 -18.62 24.88 4.11
CA GLY A 127 -18.82 26.10 3.34
C GLY A 127 -20.23 26.19 2.76
N SER A 128 -20.82 27.37 2.73
CA SER A 128 -22.00 27.63 1.92
C SER A 128 -21.64 27.46 0.43
N PRO A 129 -22.52 26.88 -0.41
CA PRO A 129 -22.28 26.81 -1.82
C PRO A 129 -22.22 28.25 -2.38
N ARG A 130 -21.02 28.76 -2.60
CA ARG A 130 -20.82 30.02 -3.31
C ARG A 130 -21.02 29.75 -4.80
N ALA A 131 -21.73 30.65 -5.47
CA ALA A 131 -21.74 30.62 -6.93
C ALA A 131 -20.30 30.71 -7.42
N PRO A 132 -19.92 29.94 -8.47
CA PRO A 132 -18.61 30.08 -9.06
C PRO A 132 -18.38 31.54 -9.46
N GLU A 133 -17.26 32.11 -9.05
CA GLU A 133 -16.86 33.44 -9.53
C GLU A 133 -16.58 33.36 -11.03
N ASP A 134 -17.01 34.37 -11.79
CA ASP A 134 -16.65 34.50 -13.21
C ASP A 134 -15.16 34.86 -13.27
N HIS A 135 -14.32 33.84 -13.39
CA HIS A 135 -12.88 34.03 -13.53
C HIS A 135 -12.51 34.34 -14.98
N ASP A 136 -11.83 35.47 -15.17
CA ASP A 136 -11.26 35.87 -16.46
C ASP A 136 -9.98 35.09 -16.83
N LYS A 137 -9.64 34.07 -16.10
CA LYS A 137 -8.40 33.30 -16.25
C LYS A 137 -8.50 32.28 -17.37
N PHE A 138 -7.41 32.10 -18.10
CA PHE A 138 -7.28 30.99 -19.05
C PHE A 138 -7.00 29.69 -18.33
N VAL A 139 -7.75 28.64 -18.66
CA VAL A 139 -7.67 27.31 -18.02
C VAL A 139 -7.19 26.29 -19.03
N ILE A 140 -6.15 25.53 -18.65
CA ILE A 140 -5.66 24.38 -19.41
C ILE A 140 -6.12 23.10 -18.72
N CYS A 141 -6.93 22.31 -19.41
CA CYS A 141 -7.36 20.99 -18.97
C CYS A 141 -6.41 19.94 -19.51
N GLN A 142 -5.48 19.48 -18.68
CA GLN A 142 -4.51 18.44 -19.08
C GLN A 142 -5.13 17.04 -18.96
N VAL A 143 -5.11 16.28 -20.06
CA VAL A 143 -5.56 14.89 -20.13
C VAL A 143 -4.39 14.00 -20.51
N PRO A 144 -3.72 13.34 -19.56
CA PRO A 144 -2.70 12.34 -19.87
C PRO A 144 -3.36 11.03 -20.29
N CYS A 145 -2.92 10.46 -21.41
CA CYS A 145 -3.43 9.21 -21.96
C CYS A 145 -2.29 8.19 -22.16
N TYR A 146 -2.57 6.93 -21.88
CA TYR A 146 -1.59 5.86 -22.05
C TYR A 146 -2.20 4.60 -22.68
N THR A 147 -3.14 3.93 -21.99
CA THR A 147 -3.78 2.67 -22.41
C THR A 147 -5.30 2.70 -22.33
N GLU A 148 -5.86 3.85 -22.10
CA GLU A 148 -7.30 4.03 -21.89
C GLU A 148 -8.09 3.68 -23.16
N GLY A 149 -9.27 3.11 -22.94
CA GLY A 149 -10.23 2.78 -24.01
C GLY A 149 -11.07 3.97 -24.45
N GLU A 150 -11.68 3.85 -25.63
CA GLU A 150 -12.49 4.90 -26.26
C GLU A 150 -13.58 5.46 -25.34
N GLN A 151 -14.33 4.59 -24.66
CA GLN A 151 -15.44 5.03 -23.82
C GLN A 151 -15.00 5.91 -22.64
N GLY A 152 -13.88 5.57 -22.00
CA GLY A 152 -13.32 6.35 -20.88
C GLY A 152 -12.79 7.70 -21.34
N LEU A 153 -12.05 7.71 -22.47
CA LEU A 153 -11.49 8.92 -23.06
C LEU A 153 -12.61 9.88 -23.53
N ARG A 154 -13.61 9.35 -24.23
CA ARG A 154 -14.75 10.14 -24.68
C ARG A 154 -15.48 10.81 -23.53
N LYS A 155 -15.82 10.04 -22.47
CA LYS A 155 -16.46 10.59 -21.27
C LYS A 155 -15.65 11.70 -20.62
N THR A 156 -14.33 11.55 -20.56
CA THR A 156 -13.43 12.53 -19.95
C THR A 156 -13.38 13.81 -20.81
N ILE A 157 -13.18 13.68 -22.11
CA ILE A 157 -13.10 14.81 -23.05
C ILE A 157 -14.43 15.57 -23.07
N ASP A 158 -15.54 14.86 -23.17
CA ASP A 158 -16.89 15.45 -23.17
C ASP A 158 -17.19 16.18 -21.87
N SER A 159 -16.84 15.57 -20.72
CA SER A 159 -17.03 16.19 -19.40
C SER A 159 -16.24 17.48 -19.24
N LEU A 160 -14.98 17.50 -19.69
CA LEU A 160 -14.15 18.71 -19.65
C LEU A 160 -14.64 19.78 -20.60
N SER A 161 -15.15 19.39 -21.76
CA SER A 161 -15.72 20.34 -22.76
C SER A 161 -17.01 20.97 -22.26
N ASN A 162 -17.84 20.20 -21.54
CA ASN A 162 -19.12 20.65 -20.99
C ASN A 162 -19.01 21.45 -19.68
N LEU A 163 -17.80 21.73 -19.18
CA LEU A 163 -17.64 22.57 -18.01
C LEU A 163 -18.26 23.95 -18.21
N LYS A 164 -19.02 24.44 -17.24
CA LYS A 164 -19.59 25.78 -17.21
C LYS A 164 -18.50 26.85 -17.05
N TYR A 165 -17.81 27.11 -18.13
CA TYR A 165 -16.73 28.09 -18.23
C TYR A 165 -16.65 28.59 -19.67
N ASP A 166 -16.15 29.80 -19.91
CA ASP A 166 -16.04 30.37 -21.25
C ASP A 166 -15.16 29.46 -22.13
N ASP A 167 -15.73 28.97 -23.24
CA ASP A 167 -15.07 28.06 -24.18
C ASP A 167 -13.78 28.64 -24.77
N LYS A 168 -13.75 29.97 -24.99
CA LYS A 168 -12.59 30.67 -25.51
C LYS A 168 -11.42 30.73 -24.52
N ARG A 169 -11.69 30.47 -23.26
CA ARG A 169 -10.71 30.47 -22.17
C ARG A 169 -10.35 29.08 -21.67
N LYS A 170 -10.88 28.02 -22.29
CA LYS A 170 -10.55 26.62 -22.06
C LYS A 170 -9.62 26.12 -23.16
N LEU A 171 -8.63 25.31 -22.80
CA LEU A 171 -7.80 24.55 -23.71
C LEU A 171 -7.73 23.11 -23.25
N LEU A 172 -8.15 22.18 -24.08
CA LEU A 172 -7.91 20.76 -23.87
C LEU A 172 -6.49 20.44 -24.32
N PHE A 173 -5.62 20.07 -23.38
CA PHE A 173 -4.24 19.69 -23.65
C PHE A 173 -4.07 18.19 -23.37
N ILE A 174 -4.12 17.39 -24.45
CA ILE A 174 -4.12 15.92 -24.37
C ILE A 174 -2.72 15.42 -24.72
N ILE A 175 -2.13 14.60 -23.84
CA ILE A 175 -0.79 14.03 -24.05
C ILE A 175 -0.90 12.52 -24.06
N CYS A 176 -0.64 11.90 -25.20
CA CYS A 176 -0.59 10.46 -25.35
C CYS A 176 0.87 9.98 -25.15
N ASP A 177 1.11 9.20 -24.08
CA ASP A 177 2.43 8.73 -23.69
C ASP A 177 2.83 7.46 -24.43
N GLY A 178 3.06 7.59 -25.73
CA GLY A 178 3.47 6.52 -26.63
C GLY A 178 2.37 5.99 -27.54
N MET A 179 2.80 5.29 -28.57
CA MET A 179 1.92 4.60 -29.51
C MET A 179 1.52 3.22 -28.96
N ILE A 180 0.74 3.24 -27.87
CA ILE A 180 0.40 2.05 -27.10
C ILE A 180 -1.03 1.61 -27.40
N VAL A 181 -1.21 0.32 -27.62
CA VAL A 181 -2.51 -0.34 -27.71
C VAL A 181 -2.86 -0.87 -26.34
N GLY A 182 -3.90 -0.35 -25.71
CA GLY A 182 -4.40 -0.81 -24.42
C GLY A 182 -5.10 -2.17 -24.52
N SER A 183 -5.23 -2.84 -23.39
CA SER A 183 -5.96 -4.11 -23.33
C SER A 183 -7.43 -3.90 -23.73
N GLY A 184 -7.88 -4.67 -24.71
CA GLY A 184 -9.25 -4.56 -25.26
C GLY A 184 -9.43 -3.49 -26.33
N ASN A 185 -8.37 -2.77 -26.72
CA ASN A 185 -8.39 -1.82 -27.82
C ASN A 185 -7.88 -2.45 -29.11
N ASP A 186 -8.44 -2.04 -30.24
CA ASP A 186 -8.05 -2.47 -31.60
C ASP A 186 -6.96 -1.59 -32.23
N ARG A 187 -6.74 -0.39 -31.68
CA ARG A 187 -5.84 0.64 -32.20
C ARG A 187 -5.12 1.40 -31.09
N PRO A 188 -4.00 2.09 -31.44
CA PRO A 188 -3.23 2.85 -30.45
C PRO A 188 -4.06 3.99 -29.85
N THR A 189 -3.84 4.26 -28.54
CA THR A 189 -4.54 5.31 -27.79
C THR A 189 -4.50 6.68 -28.48
N PRO A 190 -3.37 7.16 -29.08
CA PRO A 190 -3.39 8.43 -29.83
C PRO A 190 -4.39 8.44 -30.98
N ARG A 191 -4.56 7.31 -31.68
CA ARG A 191 -5.55 7.22 -32.78
C ARG A 191 -6.97 7.30 -32.26
N ILE A 192 -7.26 6.61 -31.15
CA ILE A 192 -8.56 6.68 -30.48
C ILE A 192 -8.90 8.14 -30.11
N VAL A 193 -7.94 8.87 -29.52
CA VAL A 193 -8.12 10.28 -29.16
C VAL A 193 -8.45 11.15 -30.39
N LEU A 194 -7.72 10.98 -31.49
CA LEU A 194 -7.94 11.73 -32.71
C LEU A 194 -9.29 11.43 -33.35
N ASP A 195 -9.72 10.17 -33.31
CA ASP A 195 -11.05 9.77 -33.80
C ASP A 195 -12.19 10.36 -32.94
N ILE A 196 -12.03 10.42 -31.62
CA ILE A 196 -12.98 11.09 -30.71
C ILE A 196 -13.12 12.58 -31.06
N LEU A 197 -11.97 13.24 -31.30
CA LEU A 197 -11.91 14.66 -31.61
C LEU A 197 -12.33 14.98 -33.07
N GLY A 198 -12.64 13.98 -33.90
CA GLY A 198 -13.01 14.16 -35.31
C GLY A 198 -11.86 14.71 -36.15
N HIS A 199 -10.60 14.43 -35.80
CA HIS A 199 -9.46 14.93 -36.54
C HIS A 199 -9.35 14.28 -37.91
N ASN A 200 -9.24 15.10 -38.96
CA ASN A 200 -9.13 14.59 -40.32
C ASN A 200 -7.79 13.88 -40.56
N SER A 201 -7.83 12.59 -40.86
CA SER A 201 -6.67 11.72 -41.07
C SER A 201 -5.76 12.14 -42.24
N ASN A 202 -6.26 12.98 -43.18
CA ASN A 202 -5.46 13.48 -44.32
C ASN A 202 -4.41 14.53 -43.89
N ARG A 203 -4.41 14.97 -42.63
CA ARG A 203 -3.47 15.96 -42.08
C ARG A 203 -2.64 15.31 -40.96
N ASP A 204 -1.82 14.36 -41.32
CA ASP A 204 -0.88 13.74 -40.36
C ASP A 204 0.42 14.57 -40.32
N PRO A 205 0.74 15.28 -39.20
CA PRO A 205 1.91 16.11 -39.11
C PRO A 205 3.18 15.27 -39.04
N GLU A 206 4.30 15.83 -39.49
CA GLU A 206 5.61 15.22 -39.31
C GLU A 206 5.99 15.15 -37.81
N PRO A 207 6.63 14.08 -37.37
CA PRO A 207 7.08 13.95 -36.01
C PRO A 207 8.25 14.91 -35.72
N LEU A 208 8.13 15.69 -34.64
CA LEU A 208 9.16 16.62 -34.18
C LEU A 208 9.97 15.98 -33.06
N SER A 209 11.29 16.12 -33.13
CA SER A 209 12.18 15.58 -32.12
C SER A 209 12.26 16.52 -30.89
N PHE A 210 12.31 15.95 -29.69
CA PHE A 210 12.47 16.68 -28.45
C PHE A 210 13.30 15.87 -27.43
N VAL A 211 13.86 16.60 -26.44
CA VAL A 211 14.56 15.98 -25.32
C VAL A 211 13.55 15.60 -24.25
N SER A 212 13.48 14.31 -23.95
CA SER A 212 12.56 13.72 -22.96
C SER A 212 13.28 13.37 -21.66
N LEU A 213 12.50 13.12 -20.62
CA LEU A 213 12.99 12.55 -19.37
C LEU A 213 13.27 11.06 -19.59
N GLY A 214 14.49 10.74 -19.97
CA GLY A 214 14.95 9.37 -20.18
C GLY A 214 16.47 9.32 -20.17
N GLU A 215 17.03 8.14 -19.91
CA GLU A 215 18.46 7.93 -19.89
C GLU A 215 18.95 7.33 -21.22
N GLY A 216 20.15 7.68 -21.64
CA GLY A 216 20.81 7.16 -22.82
C GLY A 216 19.97 7.30 -24.10
N ALA A 217 19.73 6.20 -24.79
CA ALA A 217 18.98 6.19 -26.05
C ALA A 217 17.53 6.68 -25.95
N LYS A 218 16.93 6.65 -24.74
CA LYS A 218 15.57 7.13 -24.49
C LYS A 218 15.48 8.65 -24.26
N GLN A 219 16.59 9.34 -24.09
CA GLN A 219 16.63 10.79 -23.89
C GLN A 219 16.03 11.56 -25.06
N HIS A 220 16.23 11.11 -26.29
CA HIS A 220 15.60 11.70 -27.48
C HIS A 220 14.31 10.99 -27.82
N ASN A 221 13.24 11.73 -27.94
CA ASN A 221 11.93 11.23 -28.32
C ASN A 221 11.38 12.04 -29.50
N MET A 222 10.33 11.55 -30.13
CA MET A 222 9.61 12.25 -31.18
C MET A 222 8.14 12.31 -30.85
N ALA A 223 7.49 13.40 -31.23
CA ALA A 223 6.05 13.56 -31.01
C ALA A 223 5.40 14.27 -32.23
N LYS A 224 4.17 13.90 -32.49
CA LYS A 224 3.28 14.58 -33.44
C LYS A 224 2.33 15.49 -32.67
N VAL A 225 2.12 16.69 -33.19
CA VAL A 225 1.24 17.68 -32.54
C VAL A 225 0.05 17.96 -33.45
N TYR A 226 -1.15 17.76 -32.92
CA TYR A 226 -2.40 18.03 -33.62
C TYR A 226 -3.15 19.13 -32.85
N SER A 227 -3.86 19.97 -33.56
CA SER A 227 -4.67 21.03 -32.97
C SER A 227 -5.96 21.24 -33.77
N GLY A 228 -7.00 21.69 -33.10
CA GLY A 228 -8.29 21.92 -33.71
C GLY A 228 -9.29 22.45 -32.71
N LEU A 229 -10.55 22.38 -33.10
CA LEU A 229 -11.71 22.72 -32.28
C LEU A 229 -12.55 21.45 -32.10
N TYR A 230 -12.93 21.16 -30.86
CA TYR A 230 -13.81 20.06 -30.51
C TYR A 230 -15.19 20.59 -30.19
N GLU A 231 -16.19 20.08 -30.89
CA GLU A 231 -17.58 20.49 -30.74
C GLU A 231 -18.39 19.37 -30.07
N VAL A 232 -19.01 19.68 -28.93
CA VAL A 232 -19.90 18.77 -28.21
C VAL A 232 -20.97 19.54 -27.45
N ASN A 233 -22.23 19.13 -27.57
CA ASN A 233 -23.36 19.71 -26.84
C ASN A 233 -23.48 21.25 -26.96
N GLY A 234 -23.07 21.83 -28.08
CA GLY A 234 -23.10 23.28 -28.32
C GLY A 234 -21.88 24.04 -27.75
N HIS A 235 -20.92 23.34 -27.14
CA HIS A 235 -19.63 23.91 -26.74
C HIS A 235 -18.59 23.69 -27.83
N VAL A 236 -17.77 24.71 -28.10
CA VAL A 236 -16.67 24.64 -29.07
C VAL A 236 -15.36 24.95 -28.36
N VAL A 237 -14.60 23.91 -28.02
CA VAL A 237 -13.40 24.02 -27.18
C VAL A 237 -12.14 23.75 -28.00
N PRO A 238 -11.13 24.64 -27.97
CA PRO A 238 -9.86 24.38 -28.61
C PRO A 238 -9.10 23.22 -27.94
N TYR A 239 -8.44 22.42 -28.78
CA TYR A 239 -7.60 21.33 -28.27
C TYR A 239 -6.20 21.32 -28.90
N VAL A 240 -5.26 20.78 -28.14
CA VAL A 240 -3.94 20.41 -28.59
C VAL A 240 -3.69 18.96 -28.14
N VAL A 241 -3.35 18.08 -29.09
CA VAL A 241 -2.97 16.70 -28.81
C VAL A 241 -1.49 16.53 -29.12
N VAL A 242 -0.73 16.02 -28.17
CA VAL A 242 0.67 15.64 -28.32
C VAL A 242 0.75 14.12 -28.27
N ALA A 243 1.01 13.49 -29.41
CA ALA A 243 1.18 12.05 -29.52
C ALA A 243 2.68 11.71 -29.58
N LYS A 244 3.21 11.16 -28.50
CA LYS A 244 4.61 10.70 -28.46
C LYS A 244 4.73 9.44 -29.30
N CYS A 245 5.47 9.49 -30.38
CA CYS A 245 5.59 8.37 -31.32
C CYS A 245 6.91 7.58 -31.20
N GLY A 246 7.91 8.15 -30.51
CA GLY A 246 9.22 7.49 -30.41
C GLY A 246 10.07 7.60 -31.67
N LYS A 247 11.28 7.11 -31.59
CA LYS A 247 12.16 6.97 -32.76
C LYS A 247 11.73 5.81 -33.66
N PRO A 248 12.01 5.83 -34.96
CA PRO A 248 11.70 4.70 -35.85
C PRO A 248 12.34 3.39 -35.43
N SER A 249 13.48 3.43 -34.71
CA SER A 249 14.19 2.25 -34.18
C SER A 249 13.54 1.67 -32.92
N GLU A 250 12.60 2.35 -32.29
CA GLU A 250 12.00 1.96 -31.02
C GLU A 250 10.85 0.98 -31.25
N LYS A 251 11.08 -0.32 -31.00
CA LYS A 251 10.09 -1.40 -31.23
C LYS A 251 9.16 -1.63 -30.04
N ALA A 252 9.69 -1.52 -28.81
CA ALA A 252 8.94 -1.79 -27.59
C ALA A 252 8.41 -0.50 -26.99
N ARG A 253 7.08 -0.34 -26.92
CA ARG A 253 6.38 0.81 -26.37
C ARG A 253 6.92 2.14 -26.91
N PRO A 254 6.85 2.37 -28.25
CA PRO A 254 7.46 3.54 -28.88
C PRO A 254 6.88 4.83 -28.33
N GLY A 255 7.78 5.76 -27.99
CA GLY A 255 7.43 7.07 -27.45
C GLY A 255 7.11 7.16 -25.97
N ASN A 256 6.95 6.04 -25.27
CA ASN A 256 6.63 6.04 -23.83
C ASN A 256 7.81 6.52 -22.98
N ARG A 257 7.58 7.55 -22.16
CA ARG A 257 8.55 8.13 -21.22
C ARG A 257 7.96 8.39 -19.82
N GLY A 258 6.68 8.07 -19.64
CA GLY A 258 5.96 8.19 -18.37
C GLY A 258 5.36 9.55 -18.08
N LYS A 259 4.62 9.64 -16.98
CA LYS A 259 3.85 10.82 -16.56
C LYS A 259 4.70 12.07 -16.36
N ARG A 260 5.90 11.94 -15.78
CA ARG A 260 6.79 13.08 -15.50
C ARG A 260 7.24 13.79 -16.77
N ASP A 261 7.54 13.02 -17.79
CA ASP A 261 7.91 13.58 -19.10
C ASP A 261 6.73 14.35 -19.72
N SER A 262 5.51 13.85 -19.57
CA SER A 262 4.29 14.55 -20.02
C SER A 262 4.06 15.86 -19.26
N GLN A 263 4.35 15.89 -17.95
CA GLN A 263 4.28 17.12 -17.14
C GLN A 263 5.34 18.14 -17.58
N MET A 264 6.57 17.68 -17.83
CA MET A 264 7.63 18.57 -18.32
C MET A 264 7.31 19.15 -19.69
N MET A 265 6.65 18.38 -20.55
CA MET A 265 6.25 18.85 -21.88
C MET A 265 5.23 20.01 -21.80
N ILE A 266 4.26 19.96 -20.90
CA ILE A 266 3.33 21.08 -20.70
C ILE A 266 4.05 22.29 -20.11
N MET A 267 5.00 22.11 -19.20
CA MET A 267 5.79 23.19 -18.64
C MET A 267 6.65 23.88 -19.71
N HIS A 268 7.29 23.10 -20.59
CA HIS A 268 8.02 23.65 -21.73
C HIS A 268 7.11 24.41 -22.70
N PHE A 269 5.92 23.90 -22.96
CA PHE A 269 4.92 24.59 -23.77
C PHE A 269 4.56 25.94 -23.15
N LEU A 270 4.24 25.99 -21.85
CA LEU A 270 3.87 27.20 -21.14
C LEU A 270 5.01 28.22 -21.12
N ASN A 271 6.27 27.80 -20.87
CA ASN A 271 7.43 28.66 -20.89
C ASN A 271 7.62 29.31 -22.28
N LYS A 272 7.55 28.52 -23.35
CA LYS A 272 7.69 29.05 -24.71
C LYS A 272 6.59 30.03 -25.09
N VAL A 273 5.39 29.80 -24.58
CA VAL A 273 4.25 30.69 -24.81
C VAL A 273 4.44 32.00 -24.06
N SER A 274 4.89 31.94 -22.78
CA SER A 274 5.16 33.10 -21.95
C SER A 274 6.30 33.98 -22.52
N ASP A 275 7.42 33.37 -22.90
CA ASP A 275 8.60 34.06 -23.44
C ASP A 275 8.30 34.85 -24.74
N THR A 276 7.34 34.36 -25.53
CA THR A 276 7.08 34.94 -26.85
C THR A 276 6.10 36.13 -26.83
N THR A 277 5.33 36.29 -25.75
CA THR A 277 4.22 37.25 -25.73
C THR A 277 4.17 38.16 -24.50
N GLY A 278 4.96 37.89 -23.46
CA GLY A 278 4.88 38.62 -22.18
C GLY A 278 3.48 38.59 -21.52
N ARG A 279 2.51 37.98 -22.21
CA ARG A 279 1.13 37.71 -21.75
C ARG A 279 0.71 36.35 -22.28
N ILE A 280 -0.06 35.60 -21.53
CA ILE A 280 -0.66 34.34 -21.99
C ILE A 280 -1.60 34.67 -23.17
N PRO A 281 -1.29 34.22 -24.40
CA PRO A 281 -2.08 34.59 -25.57
C PRO A 281 -3.43 33.88 -25.56
N HIS A 282 -4.37 34.48 -26.24
CA HIS A 282 -5.67 33.86 -26.54
C HIS A 282 -5.46 32.47 -27.19
N PRO A 283 -6.27 31.45 -26.89
CA PRO A 283 -6.09 30.07 -27.38
C PRO A 283 -5.96 29.98 -28.91
N LEU A 284 -6.67 30.84 -29.66
CA LEU A 284 -6.59 30.89 -31.11
C LEU A 284 -5.19 31.25 -31.61
N VAL A 285 -4.46 32.12 -30.94
CA VAL A 285 -3.09 32.50 -31.28
C VAL A 285 -2.09 31.35 -31.04
N LEU A 286 -2.34 30.52 -30.04
CA LEU A 286 -1.55 29.31 -29.77
C LEU A 286 -1.73 28.26 -30.88
N ILE A 287 -2.95 28.09 -31.35
CA ILE A 287 -3.29 27.18 -32.45
C ILE A 287 -2.66 27.63 -33.75
N GLU A 288 -2.74 28.92 -34.03
CA GLU A 288 -2.19 29.53 -35.25
C GLU A 288 -0.67 29.46 -35.29
N LYS A 289 -0.03 29.65 -34.14
CA LYS A 289 1.43 29.59 -34.01
C LYS A 289 1.98 28.13 -34.04
N SER A 290 1.25 27.14 -33.53
CA SER A 290 1.58 25.73 -33.73
C SER A 290 1.45 25.33 -35.21
N ARG A 291 0.56 26.00 -35.94
CA ARG A 291 0.33 25.84 -37.39
C ARG A 291 1.44 26.50 -38.22
N SER A 292 1.88 27.71 -37.83
CA SER A 292 2.89 28.49 -38.58
C SER A 292 4.30 27.93 -38.45
N THR A 293 4.64 27.26 -37.34
CA THR A 293 5.92 26.54 -37.17
C THR A 293 6.00 25.26 -38.00
N SER A 294 4.83 24.67 -38.37
CA SER A 294 4.78 23.50 -39.26
C SER A 294 4.87 23.89 -40.78
N THR A 295 4.71 25.20 -41.14
CA THR A 295 4.68 25.65 -42.53
C THR A 295 5.97 26.39 -42.96
N ARG A 296 6.93 26.60 -42.03
CA ARG A 296 8.22 27.20 -42.37
C ARG A 296 9.35 26.17 -42.17
N ARG A 297 9.39 25.21 -43.09
CA ARG A 297 10.64 24.56 -43.53
C ARG A 297 10.39 23.96 -44.91
#